data_d4ad052d5656873a2c488ef8c2604139
#
_entry.id   d4ad052d5656873a2c488ef8c2604139
#
_cell.length_a   1.000
_cell.length_b   1.000
_cell.length_c   1.000
_cell.angle_alpha   90.00
_cell.angle_beta   90.00
_cell.angle_gamma   90.00
#
_symmetry.space_group_name_H-M   'P 1'
#
loop_
_entity.id
_entity.type
_entity.pdbx_description
1 polymer ?
#
loop_
_entity_poly.entity_id
_entity_poly.type
_entity_poly.pdbx_seq_one_letter_code
_entity_poly.pdbx_strand_id
1 'polypeptide(L)'
;GVSYETMVAADMVVVDLDGNIVEGGLRPSSDMPTHLMLYKAFSEIGGIVHTHSTYATAWAQAGKDIPNIGTTHADYFYDAIPCTAEMSRAEVEGNYEKETGRVIVRCFKEIDPVHTPGVLVRNHGPFAWGRDAADAVHNAVVLEQVAKMAYLSYQINPSLTMNPLLVEKHFNRKHGPCLLYT
;
A
#
# COMPACT_ATOMS: atom_id res chain seq x y z
N GLY A 1 12.85 -18.78 -4.68
CA GLY A 1 12.68 -17.66 -5.63
C GLY A 1 13.98 -17.28 -6.31
N VAL A 2 13.91 -16.51 -7.36
CA VAL A 2 15.07 -15.92 -8.04
C VAL A 2 15.47 -14.65 -7.29
N SER A 3 16.78 -14.37 -7.17
CA SER A 3 17.27 -13.12 -6.58
C SER A 3 16.85 -11.92 -7.44
N TYR A 4 16.40 -10.84 -6.83
CA TYR A 4 16.05 -9.60 -7.54
C TYR A 4 17.21 -9.06 -8.39
N GLU A 5 18.47 -9.29 -7.99
CA GLU A 5 19.66 -8.84 -8.73
C GLU A 5 19.88 -9.59 -10.05
N THR A 6 19.34 -10.80 -10.18
CA THR A 6 19.52 -11.68 -11.34
C THR A 6 18.24 -11.96 -12.09
N MET A 7 17.10 -11.51 -11.57
CA MET A 7 15.77 -11.75 -12.13
C MET A 7 15.62 -11.08 -13.49
N VAL A 8 15.07 -11.80 -14.46
CA VAL A 8 14.77 -11.31 -15.81
C VAL A 8 13.28 -11.50 -16.11
N ALA A 9 12.78 -10.86 -17.17
CA ALA A 9 11.37 -10.94 -17.54
C ALA A 9 10.87 -12.39 -17.76
N ALA A 10 11.73 -13.28 -18.25
CA ALA A 10 11.41 -14.69 -18.43
C ALA A 10 11.17 -15.48 -17.11
N ASP A 11 11.58 -14.92 -15.99
CA ASP A 11 11.32 -15.51 -14.65
C ASP A 11 9.94 -15.13 -14.10
N MET A 12 9.25 -14.21 -14.76
CA MET A 12 7.92 -13.81 -14.34
C MET A 12 6.90 -14.93 -14.60
N VAL A 13 5.97 -15.05 -13.68
CA VAL A 13 4.87 -16.03 -13.75
C VAL A 13 3.57 -15.27 -13.93
N VAL A 14 2.79 -15.66 -14.93
CA VAL A 14 1.46 -15.10 -15.17
C VAL A 14 0.44 -16.07 -14.55
N VAL A 15 -0.43 -15.53 -13.71
CA VAL A 15 -1.53 -16.27 -13.10
C VAL A 15 -2.86 -15.61 -13.45
N ASP A 16 -3.91 -16.39 -13.58
CA ASP A 16 -5.26 -15.86 -13.68
C ASP A 16 -5.78 -15.40 -12.30
N LEU A 17 -6.95 -14.76 -12.28
CA LEU A 17 -7.54 -14.29 -11.03
C LEU A 17 -7.98 -15.41 -10.08
N ASP A 18 -8.02 -16.65 -10.54
CA ASP A 18 -8.31 -17.82 -9.71
C ASP A 18 -7.03 -18.47 -9.15
N GLY A 19 -5.86 -17.95 -9.56
CA GLY A 19 -4.56 -18.37 -9.06
C GLY A 19 -3.93 -19.51 -9.87
N ASN A 20 -4.49 -19.86 -11.04
CA ASN A 20 -3.91 -20.85 -11.92
C ASN A 20 -2.76 -20.23 -12.73
N ILE A 21 -1.65 -20.94 -12.85
CA ILE A 21 -0.53 -20.51 -13.71
C ILE A 21 -0.96 -20.66 -15.16
N VAL A 22 -0.93 -19.55 -15.90
CA VAL A 22 -1.25 -19.52 -17.33
C VAL A 22 0.00 -19.34 -18.21
N GLU A 23 1.09 -18.78 -17.63
CA GLU A 23 2.37 -18.63 -18.30
C GLU A 23 3.51 -18.65 -17.30
N GLY A 24 4.69 -19.14 -17.70
CA GLY A 24 5.87 -19.27 -16.85
C GLY A 24 6.02 -20.66 -16.22
N GLY A 25 7.25 -20.98 -15.81
CA GLY A 25 7.59 -22.29 -15.25
C GLY A 25 7.99 -22.25 -13.77
N LEU A 26 8.05 -21.08 -13.18
CA LEU A 26 8.45 -20.90 -11.79
C LEU A 26 7.22 -20.90 -10.86
N ARG A 27 7.50 -21.03 -9.58
CA ARG A 27 6.47 -20.97 -8.55
C ARG A 27 6.13 -19.48 -8.27
N PRO A 28 4.85 -19.08 -8.26
CA PRO A 28 4.43 -17.73 -7.88
C PRO A 28 4.88 -17.36 -6.46
N SER A 29 4.87 -16.06 -6.16
CA SER A 29 5.08 -15.56 -4.80
C SER A 29 4.08 -16.18 -3.81
N SER A 30 4.51 -16.39 -2.56
CA SER A 30 3.60 -16.74 -1.46
C SER A 30 2.51 -15.69 -1.24
N ASP A 31 2.80 -14.42 -1.54
CA ASP A 31 1.85 -13.31 -1.39
C ASP A 31 0.77 -13.24 -2.50
N MET A 32 0.85 -14.12 -3.51
CA MET A 32 -0.14 -14.18 -4.59
C MET A 32 -1.60 -14.16 -4.11
N PRO A 33 -2.01 -14.93 -3.08
CA PRO A 33 -3.39 -14.90 -2.60
C PRO A 33 -3.83 -13.53 -2.06
N THR A 34 -2.92 -12.77 -1.45
CA THR A 34 -3.17 -11.38 -1.02
C THR A 34 -3.42 -10.50 -2.24
N HIS A 35 -2.53 -10.53 -3.24
CA HIS A 35 -2.65 -9.74 -4.47
C HIS A 35 -3.95 -10.05 -5.23
N LEU A 36 -4.30 -11.33 -5.40
CA LEU A 36 -5.54 -11.74 -6.05
C LEU A 36 -6.79 -11.20 -5.32
N MET A 37 -6.76 -11.20 -3.99
CA MET A 37 -7.85 -10.65 -3.18
C MET A 37 -8.02 -9.15 -3.43
N LEU A 38 -6.92 -8.40 -3.50
CA LEU A 38 -6.95 -6.95 -3.73
C LEU A 38 -7.41 -6.63 -5.16
N TYR A 39 -6.91 -7.32 -6.19
CA TYR A 39 -7.38 -7.14 -7.57
C TYR A 39 -8.88 -7.44 -7.74
N LYS A 40 -9.41 -8.44 -6.99
CA LYS A 40 -10.85 -8.75 -7.01
C LYS A 40 -11.69 -7.71 -6.26
N ALA A 41 -11.13 -7.09 -5.22
CA ALA A 41 -11.85 -6.14 -4.38
C ALA A 41 -11.80 -4.70 -4.88
N PHE A 42 -10.68 -4.29 -5.48
CA PHE A 42 -10.41 -2.94 -5.96
C PHE A 42 -10.34 -2.94 -7.48
N SER A 43 -11.47 -2.70 -8.15
CA SER A 43 -11.59 -2.85 -9.61
C SER A 43 -10.76 -1.85 -10.44
N GLU A 44 -10.31 -0.75 -9.83
CA GLU A 44 -9.62 0.34 -10.51
C GLU A 44 -8.09 0.25 -10.42
N ILE A 45 -7.56 -0.76 -9.70
CA ILE A 45 -6.11 -0.94 -9.58
C ILE A 45 -5.57 -1.89 -10.65
N GLY A 46 -4.39 -1.55 -11.21
CA GLY A 46 -3.71 -2.34 -12.23
C GLY A 46 -2.30 -2.77 -11.85
N GLY A 47 -1.82 -2.37 -10.66
CA GLY A 47 -0.54 -2.79 -10.09
C GLY A 47 -0.58 -2.83 -8.57
N ILE A 48 0.17 -3.75 -7.97
CA ILE A 48 0.32 -3.87 -6.51
C ILE A 48 1.79 -4.16 -6.19
N VAL A 49 2.31 -3.47 -5.18
CA VAL A 49 3.66 -3.67 -4.64
C VAL A 49 3.56 -3.97 -3.16
N HIS A 50 4.22 -5.03 -2.72
CA HIS A 50 4.46 -5.32 -1.31
C HIS A 50 5.95 -5.24 -1.01
N THR A 51 6.30 -4.59 0.08
CA THR A 51 7.69 -4.47 0.53
C THR A 51 7.77 -4.57 2.05
N HIS A 52 8.99 -4.70 2.57
CA HIS A 52 9.31 -4.49 3.98
C HIS A 52 10.22 -3.26 4.12
N SER A 53 9.85 -2.16 3.47
CA SER A 53 10.60 -0.91 3.54
C SER A 53 10.64 -0.37 4.96
N THR A 54 11.77 0.21 5.35
CA THR A 54 12.15 0.38 6.75
C THR A 54 11.16 1.20 7.57
N TYR A 55 10.78 2.39 7.09
CA TYR A 55 9.94 3.29 7.87
C TYR A 55 8.47 2.86 7.85
N ALA A 56 7.95 2.48 6.71
CA ALA A 56 6.57 1.98 6.61
C ALA A 56 6.39 0.70 7.44
N THR A 57 7.36 -0.22 7.41
CA THR A 57 7.33 -1.42 8.25
C THR A 57 7.41 -1.07 9.74
N ALA A 58 8.21 -0.08 10.13
CA ALA A 58 8.26 0.37 11.52
C ALA A 58 6.89 0.89 12.01
N TRP A 59 6.16 1.67 11.19
CA TRP A 59 4.80 2.09 11.49
C TRP A 59 3.83 0.90 11.59
N ALA A 60 3.93 -0.06 10.66
CA ALA A 60 3.13 -1.28 10.68
C ALA A 60 3.37 -2.11 11.96
N GLN A 61 4.63 -2.26 12.38
CA GLN A 61 5.00 -2.95 13.63
C GLN A 61 4.49 -2.21 14.86
N ALA A 62 4.50 -0.88 14.83
CA ALA A 62 3.92 -0.06 15.90
C ALA A 62 2.38 -0.11 15.94
N GLY A 63 1.74 -0.66 14.90
CA GLY A 63 0.29 -0.74 14.77
C GLY A 63 -0.38 0.64 14.70
N LYS A 64 0.27 1.58 13.99
CA LYS A 64 -0.19 2.97 13.86
C LYS A 64 -0.33 3.34 12.39
N ASP A 65 -1.38 4.13 12.11
CA ASP A 65 -1.53 4.79 10.82
C ASP A 65 -0.40 5.80 10.61
N ILE A 66 -0.01 6.04 9.34
CA ILE A 66 0.86 7.17 9.00
C ILE A 66 -0.03 8.40 8.81
N PRO A 67 -0.01 9.39 9.70
CA PRO A 67 -0.90 10.53 9.62
C PRO A 67 -0.51 11.47 8.49
N ASN A 68 -1.51 12.10 7.87
CA ASN A 68 -1.29 13.12 6.85
C ASN A 68 -0.90 14.45 7.52
N ILE A 69 0.41 14.70 7.61
CA ILE A 69 0.98 15.86 8.30
C ILE A 69 1.81 16.77 7.39
N GLY A 70 1.73 16.56 6.08
CA GLY A 70 2.51 17.34 5.13
C GLY A 70 1.95 17.34 3.73
N THR A 71 2.27 18.37 2.97
CA THR A 71 1.78 18.55 1.60
C THR A 71 2.24 17.44 0.64
N THR A 72 3.43 16.90 0.85
CA THR A 72 3.92 15.73 0.07
C THR A 72 3.01 14.51 0.27
N HIS A 73 2.60 14.24 1.52
CA HIS A 73 1.64 13.18 1.81
C HIS A 73 0.30 13.48 1.10
N ALA A 74 -0.22 14.70 1.28
CA ALA A 74 -1.50 15.12 0.70
C ALA A 74 -1.54 15.12 -0.84
N ASP A 75 -0.40 15.24 -1.52
CA ASP A 75 -0.34 15.17 -2.98
C ASP A 75 -0.62 13.75 -3.52
N TYR A 76 -0.51 12.70 -2.69
CA TYR A 76 -0.62 11.29 -3.11
C TYR A 76 -1.67 10.49 -2.34
N PHE A 77 -1.94 10.84 -1.09
CA PHE A 77 -2.88 10.17 -0.21
C PHE A 77 -3.79 11.20 0.43
N TYR A 78 -5.10 11.05 0.27
CA TYR A 78 -6.06 11.99 0.83
C TYR A 78 -6.08 11.94 2.35
N ASP A 79 -6.23 10.74 2.88
CA ASP A 79 -6.28 10.48 4.32
C ASP A 79 -4.92 10.02 4.88
N ALA A 80 -4.91 9.69 6.16
CA ALA A 80 -3.82 8.92 6.74
C ALA A 80 -3.68 7.58 6.00
N ILE A 81 -2.46 7.08 5.85
CA ILE A 81 -2.26 5.71 5.34
C ILE A 81 -2.61 4.76 6.48
N PRO A 82 -3.69 3.96 6.34
CA PRO A 82 -4.21 3.19 7.45
C PRO A 82 -3.34 1.98 7.79
N CYS A 83 -3.35 1.60 9.06
CA CYS A 83 -2.82 0.32 9.54
C CYS A 83 -3.98 -0.62 9.83
N THR A 84 -3.93 -1.83 9.30
CA THR A 84 -4.97 -2.83 9.56
C THR A 84 -5.12 -3.15 11.04
N ALA A 85 -6.29 -3.63 11.44
CA ALA A 85 -6.45 -4.27 12.73
C ALA A 85 -5.51 -5.49 12.86
N GLU A 86 -5.23 -5.89 14.09
CA GLU A 86 -4.50 -7.11 14.38
C GLU A 86 -5.28 -8.33 13.86
N MET A 87 -4.57 -9.29 13.26
CA MET A 87 -5.16 -10.54 12.82
C MET A 87 -5.49 -11.42 14.02
N SER A 88 -6.68 -12.01 14.00
CA SER A 88 -7.10 -13.00 14.98
C SER A 88 -6.27 -14.28 14.84
N ARG A 89 -6.27 -15.10 15.90
CA ARG A 89 -5.62 -16.42 15.86
C ARG A 89 -6.10 -17.28 14.69
N ALA A 90 -7.39 -17.31 14.41
CA ALA A 90 -7.95 -18.07 13.31
C ALA A 90 -7.47 -17.60 11.92
N GLU A 91 -7.29 -16.28 11.74
CA GLU A 91 -6.74 -15.70 10.53
C GLU A 91 -5.24 -16.05 10.35
N VAL A 92 -4.47 -16.03 11.45
CA VAL A 92 -3.04 -16.39 11.41
C VAL A 92 -2.82 -17.88 11.19
N GLU A 93 -3.59 -18.75 11.85
CA GLU A 93 -3.48 -20.21 11.72
C GLU A 93 -4.14 -20.75 10.44
N GLY A 94 -4.92 -19.95 9.75
CA GLY A 94 -5.63 -20.30 8.52
C GLY A 94 -4.78 -20.12 7.25
N ASN A 95 -5.40 -19.67 6.17
CA ASN A 95 -4.69 -19.27 4.95
C ASN A 95 -4.19 -17.83 5.12
N TYR A 96 -3.03 -17.68 5.76
CA TYR A 96 -2.47 -16.42 6.22
C TYR A 96 -2.44 -15.34 5.12
N GLU A 97 -1.95 -15.66 3.91
CA GLU A 97 -1.84 -14.68 2.82
C GLU A 97 -3.22 -14.24 2.31
N LYS A 98 -4.17 -15.16 2.26
CA LYS A 98 -5.56 -14.85 1.90
C LYS A 98 -6.22 -14.00 2.99
N GLU A 99 -6.00 -14.31 4.25
CA GLU A 99 -6.52 -13.54 5.38
C GLU A 99 -5.87 -12.15 5.45
N THR A 100 -4.59 -12.03 5.09
CA THR A 100 -3.92 -10.72 4.89
C THR A 100 -4.68 -9.86 3.88
N GLY A 101 -5.06 -10.41 2.74
CA GLY A 101 -5.91 -9.71 1.77
C GLY A 101 -7.27 -9.30 2.37
N ARG A 102 -7.90 -10.17 3.15
CA ARG A 102 -9.19 -9.87 3.80
C ARG A 102 -9.11 -8.75 4.82
N VAL A 103 -8.06 -8.71 5.65
CA VAL A 103 -7.92 -7.61 6.63
C VAL A 103 -7.66 -6.28 5.94
N ILE A 104 -6.93 -6.28 4.81
CA ILE A 104 -6.76 -5.08 3.97
C ILE A 104 -8.12 -4.62 3.41
N VAL A 105 -8.86 -5.48 2.74
CA VAL A 105 -10.18 -5.15 2.17
C VAL A 105 -11.14 -4.66 3.26
N ARG A 106 -11.11 -5.28 4.43
CA ARG A 106 -11.93 -4.85 5.59
C ARG A 106 -11.54 -3.46 6.09
N CYS A 107 -10.26 -3.09 6.05
CA CYS A 107 -9.76 -1.77 6.42
C CYS A 107 -10.29 -0.69 5.47
N PHE A 108 -10.53 -1.03 4.20
CA PHE A 108 -10.97 -0.11 3.14
C PHE A 108 -12.49 -0.02 2.94
N LYS A 109 -13.31 -0.46 3.90
CA LYS A 109 -14.78 -0.38 3.76
C LYS A 109 -15.30 1.05 3.55
N GLU A 110 -14.67 2.02 4.20
CA GLU A 110 -15.06 3.44 4.16
C GLU A 110 -13.95 4.33 3.56
N ILE A 111 -12.87 3.72 3.06
CA ILE A 111 -11.74 4.43 2.46
C ILE A 111 -11.72 4.12 0.97
N ASP A 112 -11.60 5.15 0.15
CA ASP A 112 -11.45 5.00 -1.29
C ASP A 112 -10.00 4.54 -1.61
N PRO A 113 -9.81 3.34 -2.20
CA PRO A 113 -8.48 2.83 -2.52
C PRO A 113 -7.77 3.63 -3.62
N VAL A 114 -8.49 4.38 -4.44
CA VAL A 114 -7.89 5.27 -5.45
C VAL A 114 -7.31 6.52 -4.80
N HIS A 115 -7.99 7.05 -3.79
CA HIS A 115 -7.57 8.25 -3.08
C HIS A 115 -6.54 7.96 -1.96
N THR A 116 -6.44 6.72 -1.53
CA THR A 116 -5.45 6.28 -0.54
C THR A 116 -4.80 4.96 -1.02
N PRO A 117 -3.87 5.04 -2.01
CA PRO A 117 -3.34 3.87 -2.70
C PRO A 117 -2.27 3.13 -1.91
N GLY A 118 -2.53 2.86 -0.63
CA GLY A 118 -1.62 2.12 0.23
C GLY A 118 -2.16 1.83 1.62
N VAL A 119 -1.58 0.83 2.27
CA VAL A 119 -1.98 0.31 3.57
C VAL A 119 -0.78 -0.27 4.30
N LEU A 120 -0.82 -0.24 5.61
CA LEU A 120 0.10 -1.00 6.47
C LEU A 120 -0.62 -2.23 7.01
N VAL A 121 -0.08 -3.41 6.77
CA VAL A 121 -0.54 -4.62 7.46
C VAL A 121 0.16 -4.68 8.82
N ARG A 122 -0.62 -4.64 9.88
CA ARG A 122 -0.09 -4.62 11.25
C ARG A 122 0.87 -5.78 11.51
N ASN A 123 2.01 -5.48 12.13
CA ASN A 123 3.13 -6.39 12.42
C ASN A 123 3.80 -7.01 11.19
N HIS A 124 3.50 -6.53 9.96
CA HIS A 124 4.03 -7.09 8.72
C HIS A 124 4.75 -6.01 7.89
N GLY A 125 4.03 -5.26 7.08
CA GLY A 125 4.61 -4.26 6.19
C GLY A 125 3.58 -3.59 5.28
N PRO A 126 4.02 -2.66 4.41
CA PRO A 126 3.15 -1.95 3.52
C PRO A 126 2.77 -2.74 2.27
N PHE A 127 1.55 -2.52 1.80
CA PHE A 127 1.10 -2.75 0.43
C PHE A 127 0.77 -1.40 -0.19
N ALA A 128 1.17 -1.19 -1.43
CA ALA A 128 0.80 -0.03 -2.22
C ALA A 128 0.30 -0.49 -3.58
N TRP A 129 -0.56 0.30 -4.20
CA TRP A 129 -1.12 -0.02 -5.50
C TRP A 129 -1.26 1.24 -6.36
N GLY A 130 -1.62 1.05 -7.62
CA GLY A 130 -1.84 2.10 -8.58
C GLY A 130 -2.59 1.59 -9.80
N ARG A 131 -2.87 2.48 -10.75
CA ARG A 131 -3.56 2.16 -12.01
C ARG A 131 -2.78 1.20 -12.92
N ASP A 132 -1.46 1.10 -12.71
CA ASP A 132 -0.54 0.18 -13.38
C ASP A 132 0.67 -0.14 -12.49
N ALA A 133 1.58 -0.99 -12.98
CA ALA A 133 2.76 -1.41 -12.23
C ALA A 133 3.72 -0.24 -11.90
N ALA A 134 3.88 0.71 -12.83
CA ALA A 134 4.77 1.86 -12.64
C ALA A 134 4.21 2.81 -11.56
N ASP A 135 2.90 3.06 -11.60
CA ASP A 135 2.19 3.87 -10.61
C ASP A 135 2.22 3.21 -9.22
N ALA A 136 2.03 1.89 -9.14
CA ALA A 136 2.14 1.13 -7.89
C ALA A 136 3.55 1.23 -7.26
N VAL A 137 4.60 1.12 -8.08
CA VAL A 137 6.00 1.30 -7.64
C VAL A 137 6.22 2.73 -7.15
N HIS A 138 5.74 3.72 -7.89
CA HIS A 138 5.83 5.12 -7.49
C HIS A 138 5.16 5.36 -6.13
N ASN A 139 3.93 4.88 -5.96
CA ASN A 139 3.18 5.00 -4.70
C ASN A 139 3.87 4.29 -3.54
N ALA A 140 4.51 3.14 -3.78
CA ALA A 140 5.31 2.44 -2.75
C ALA A 140 6.53 3.26 -2.30
N VAL A 141 7.23 3.92 -3.24
CA VAL A 141 8.35 4.82 -2.92
C VAL A 141 7.86 6.03 -2.13
N VAL A 142 6.76 6.65 -2.56
CA VAL A 142 6.18 7.80 -1.85
C VAL A 142 5.73 7.40 -0.44
N LEU A 143 5.06 6.23 -0.30
CA LEU A 143 4.63 5.71 1.00
C LEU A 143 5.79 5.60 1.99
N GLU A 144 6.92 5.02 1.58
CA GLU A 144 8.12 4.93 2.42
C GLU A 144 8.66 6.32 2.79
N GLN A 145 8.68 7.27 1.83
CA GLN A 145 9.18 8.63 2.11
C GLN A 145 8.28 9.40 3.07
N VAL A 146 6.96 9.33 2.92
CA VAL A 146 6.04 10.01 3.86
C VAL A 146 6.04 9.34 5.23
N ALA A 147 6.22 8.02 5.31
CA ALA A 147 6.43 7.30 6.57
C ALA A 147 7.67 7.82 7.31
N LYS A 148 8.79 7.97 6.58
CA LYS A 148 10.03 8.54 7.11
C LYS A 148 9.84 9.99 7.56
N MET A 149 9.24 10.83 6.73
CA MET A 149 9.00 12.24 7.06
C MET A 149 8.09 12.39 8.28
N ALA A 150 7.02 11.60 8.38
CA ALA A 150 6.13 11.61 9.54
C ALA A 150 6.88 11.22 10.82
N TYR A 151 7.67 10.14 10.79
CA TYR A 151 8.49 9.74 11.92
C TYR A 151 9.44 10.85 12.39
N LEU A 152 10.22 11.42 11.46
CA LEU A 152 11.17 12.49 11.78
C LEU A 152 10.47 13.77 12.28
N SER A 153 9.32 14.12 11.70
CA SER A 153 8.56 15.29 12.14
C SER A 153 8.07 15.15 13.57
N TYR A 154 7.59 13.97 13.97
CA TYR A 154 7.20 13.71 15.37
C TYR A 154 8.38 13.71 16.34
N GLN A 155 9.61 13.38 15.90
CA GLN A 155 10.80 13.53 16.73
C GLN A 155 11.13 15.01 16.98
N ILE A 156 10.83 15.90 16.02
CA ILE A 156 11.08 17.34 16.11
C ILE A 156 9.95 18.02 16.90
N ASN A 157 8.69 17.69 16.61
CA ASN A 157 7.51 18.25 17.29
C ASN A 157 6.43 17.16 17.49
N PRO A 158 6.34 16.56 18.69
CA PRO A 158 5.33 15.52 18.97
C PRO A 158 3.87 16.02 18.91
N SER A 159 3.64 17.33 18.99
CA SER A 159 2.31 17.94 19.01
C SER A 159 1.92 18.59 17.68
N LEU A 160 2.63 18.26 16.59
CA LEU A 160 2.34 18.84 15.28
C LEU A 160 0.93 18.44 14.80
N THR A 161 0.32 19.37 14.05
CA THR A 161 -0.97 19.17 13.38
C THR A 161 -0.90 19.68 11.96
N MET A 162 -1.73 19.12 11.08
CA MET A 162 -1.87 19.57 9.69
C MET A 162 -3.15 20.39 9.55
N ASN A 163 -3.08 21.50 8.80
CA ASN A 163 -4.27 22.26 8.43
C ASN A 163 -5.08 21.46 7.37
N PRO A 164 -6.33 21.06 7.66
CA PRO A 164 -7.15 20.28 6.72
C PRO A 164 -7.35 20.96 5.36
N LEU A 165 -7.41 22.30 5.31
CA LEU A 165 -7.52 23.04 4.06
C LEU A 165 -6.30 22.89 3.15
N LEU A 166 -5.11 22.66 3.73
CA LEU A 166 -3.91 22.35 2.96
C LEU A 166 -3.96 20.94 2.37
N VAL A 167 -4.50 19.98 3.12
CA VAL A 167 -4.70 18.60 2.62
C VAL A 167 -5.62 18.64 1.40
N GLU A 168 -6.81 19.23 1.55
CA GLU A 168 -7.80 19.36 0.48
C GLU A 168 -7.22 20.07 -0.76
N LYS A 169 -6.54 21.20 -0.55
CA LYS A 169 -5.93 21.96 -1.64
C LYS A 169 -4.89 21.15 -2.41
N HIS A 170 -3.99 20.45 -1.71
CA HIS A 170 -2.92 19.68 -2.31
C HIS A 170 -3.45 18.44 -3.03
N PHE A 171 -4.36 17.72 -2.42
CA PHE A 171 -4.97 16.56 -3.06
C PHE A 171 -5.74 16.95 -4.32
N ASN A 172 -6.62 17.95 -4.24
CA ASN A 172 -7.47 18.36 -5.37
C ASN A 172 -6.67 18.89 -6.56
N ARG A 173 -5.51 19.51 -6.36
CA ARG A 173 -4.66 19.95 -7.48
C ARG A 173 -4.03 18.80 -8.28
N LYS A 174 -3.91 17.61 -7.67
CA LYS A 174 -3.33 16.41 -8.30
C LYS A 174 -4.39 15.42 -8.79
N HIS A 175 -5.56 15.37 -8.13
CA HIS A 175 -6.59 14.37 -8.34
C HIS A 175 -7.97 14.97 -8.64
N GLY A 176 -8.14 16.28 -8.48
CA GLY A 176 -9.39 16.99 -8.74
C GLY A 176 -9.62 17.36 -10.21
N PRO A 177 -10.80 17.89 -10.51
CA PRO A 177 -11.18 18.26 -11.90
C PRO A 177 -10.32 19.39 -12.51
N CYS A 178 -9.58 20.13 -11.69
CA CYS A 178 -8.66 21.20 -12.09
C CYS A 178 -7.20 20.77 -11.86
N LEU A 179 -6.78 19.70 -12.51
CA LEU A 179 -5.39 19.23 -12.46
C LEU A 179 -4.41 20.34 -12.80
N LEU A 180 -3.53 20.69 -11.85
CA LEU A 180 -2.36 21.51 -12.14
C LEU A 180 -1.28 20.57 -12.70
N TYR A 181 -0.98 20.74 -13.99
CA TYR A 181 0.17 20.08 -14.61
C TYR A 181 1.46 20.61 -13.95
N THR A 182 2.22 19.71 -13.39
CA THR A 182 3.62 19.95 -12.98
C THR A 182 4.52 19.01 -13.73
#